data_865ed941de43d723186053564c049c6c
#
_entry.id   865ed941de43d723186053564c049c6c
#
_cell.length_a   1.000
_cell.length_b   1.000
_cell.length_c   1.000
_cell.angle_alpha   90.00
_cell.angle_beta   90.00
_cell.angle_gamma   90.00
#
_symmetry.space_group_name_H-M   'P 1'
#
loop_
_entity.id
_entity.type
_entity.pdbx_description
1 polymer ?
#
loop_
_entity_poly.entity_id
_entity_poly.type
_entity_poly.pdbx_seq_one_letter_code
_entity_poly.pdbx_strand_id
1 'polypeptide(L)'
;TVQWLNRQTREVAEQRLWDIMVHNIQSYYNLIEYVGSLPNELRMVRLGSDVLPVYTEPTWRYYWQLPDVRRYCESNFPRVGALARSLDVRLSMHPGQFTVLASDNPDIVERSIEEFEYHTDVLRWMGYGQSFQDAKCNVHISGRKGPQGIIDVLPRLSPEARNTITIENDENKWGLEHS
;
A
#
# COMPACT_ATOMS: atom_id res chain seq x y z
N THR A 1 7.74 15.40 -5.71
CA THR A 1 8.83 15.01 -4.78
C THR A 1 8.76 15.83 -3.49
N VAL A 2 9.26 15.29 -2.37
CA VAL A 2 9.38 16.01 -1.08
C VAL A 2 10.10 17.34 -1.26
N GLN A 3 11.19 17.36 -2.01
CA GLN A 3 11.95 18.59 -2.29
C GLN A 3 11.10 19.69 -2.96
N TRP A 4 10.22 19.30 -3.87
CA TRP A 4 9.33 20.26 -4.53
C TRP A 4 8.32 20.80 -3.54
N LEU A 5 7.66 19.95 -2.75
CA LEU A 5 6.69 20.35 -1.74
C LEU A 5 7.31 21.34 -0.72
N ASN A 6 8.52 21.04 -0.26
CA ASN A 6 9.23 21.87 0.73
C ASN A 6 9.66 23.26 0.20
N ARG A 7 9.59 23.49 -1.11
CA ARG A 7 9.87 24.78 -1.75
C ARG A 7 8.62 25.63 -1.98
N GLN A 8 7.43 25.06 -1.77
CA GLN A 8 6.16 25.75 -1.98
C GLN A 8 5.65 26.38 -0.70
N THR A 9 4.65 27.28 -0.82
CA THR A 9 3.82 27.61 0.34
C THR A 9 3.02 26.39 0.75
N ARG A 10 2.56 26.37 1.98
CA ARG A 10 1.75 25.25 2.51
C ARG A 10 0.51 25.04 1.66
N GLU A 11 -0.20 26.13 1.32
CA GLU A 11 -1.44 26.07 0.54
C GLU A 11 -1.20 25.46 -0.85
N VAL A 12 -0.13 25.85 -1.53
CA VAL A 12 0.23 25.32 -2.86
C VAL A 12 0.62 23.84 -2.77
N ALA A 13 1.37 23.46 -1.75
CA ALA A 13 1.74 22.07 -1.55
C ALA A 13 0.53 21.18 -1.21
N GLU A 14 -0.35 21.61 -0.31
CA GLU A 14 -1.57 20.91 0.07
C GLU A 14 -2.53 20.77 -1.14
N GLN A 15 -2.71 21.84 -1.92
CA GLN A 15 -3.53 21.78 -3.14
C GLN A 15 -2.96 20.77 -4.14
N ARG A 16 -1.64 20.73 -4.30
CA ARG A 16 -1.00 19.74 -5.17
C ARG A 16 -1.20 18.31 -4.71
N LEU A 17 -1.11 18.05 -3.40
CA LEU A 17 -1.39 16.73 -2.83
C LEU A 17 -2.85 16.33 -3.05
N TRP A 18 -3.77 17.27 -2.90
CA TRP A 18 -5.20 17.06 -3.21
C TRP A 18 -5.41 16.65 -4.66
N ASP A 19 -4.87 17.42 -5.60
CA ASP A 19 -5.01 17.14 -7.03
C ASP A 19 -4.44 15.78 -7.41
N ILE A 20 -3.29 15.41 -6.83
CA ILE A 20 -2.67 14.10 -7.04
C ILE A 20 -3.56 12.98 -6.48
N MET A 21 -4.08 13.13 -5.28
CA MET A 21 -4.99 12.15 -4.66
C MET A 21 -6.21 11.90 -5.54
N VAL A 22 -6.90 12.97 -5.94
CA VAL A 22 -8.10 12.89 -6.79
C VAL A 22 -7.79 12.19 -8.10
N HIS A 23 -6.70 12.60 -8.76
CA HIS A 23 -6.26 12.01 -10.02
C HIS A 23 -5.90 10.52 -9.86
N ASN A 24 -5.15 10.17 -8.83
CA ASN A 24 -4.66 8.82 -8.63
C ASN A 24 -5.78 7.84 -8.26
N ILE A 25 -6.73 8.25 -7.42
CA ILE A 25 -7.91 7.42 -7.10
C ILE A 25 -8.75 7.17 -8.37
N GLN A 26 -8.93 8.20 -9.20
CA GLN A 26 -9.62 8.02 -10.48
C GLN A 26 -8.84 7.12 -11.43
N SER A 27 -7.51 7.20 -11.42
CA SER A 27 -6.64 6.32 -12.22
C SER A 27 -6.76 4.85 -11.79
N TYR A 28 -6.86 4.58 -10.49
CA TYR A 28 -7.16 3.23 -9.99
C TYR A 28 -8.49 2.71 -10.53
N TYR A 29 -9.53 3.55 -10.47
CA TYR A 29 -10.86 3.20 -10.98
C TYR A 29 -10.79 2.83 -12.47
N ASN A 30 -10.19 3.69 -13.29
CA ASN A 30 -10.07 3.48 -14.73
C ASN A 30 -9.22 2.22 -15.06
N LEU A 31 -8.15 1.97 -14.31
CA LEU A 31 -7.31 0.79 -14.48
C LEU A 31 -8.09 -0.50 -14.18
N ILE A 32 -8.85 -0.51 -13.09
CA ILE A 32 -9.67 -1.67 -12.70
C ILE A 32 -10.79 -1.89 -13.72
N GLU A 33 -11.43 -0.84 -14.21
CA GLU A 33 -12.45 -0.94 -15.26
C GLU A 33 -11.88 -1.55 -16.55
N TYR A 34 -10.68 -1.11 -16.96
CA TYR A 34 -9.98 -1.67 -18.10
C TYR A 34 -9.64 -3.17 -17.88
N VAL A 35 -9.03 -3.51 -16.75
CA VAL A 35 -8.67 -4.89 -16.42
C VAL A 35 -9.93 -5.78 -16.33
N GLY A 36 -11.03 -5.25 -15.80
CA GLY A 36 -12.32 -5.93 -15.74
C GLY A 36 -12.95 -6.22 -17.10
N SER A 37 -12.53 -5.53 -18.16
CA SER A 37 -12.96 -5.82 -19.54
C SER A 37 -12.21 -6.98 -20.20
N LEU A 38 -11.12 -7.45 -19.57
CA LEU A 38 -10.32 -8.56 -20.07
C LEU A 38 -10.98 -9.92 -19.78
N PRO A 39 -10.55 -11.02 -20.44
CA PRO A 39 -10.93 -12.37 -20.05
C PRO A 39 -10.69 -12.63 -18.56
N ASN A 40 -11.55 -13.43 -17.92
CA ASN A 40 -11.57 -13.61 -16.46
C ASN A 40 -10.22 -14.05 -15.88
N GLU A 41 -9.51 -14.92 -16.58
CA GLU A 41 -8.19 -15.44 -16.20
C GLU A 41 -7.10 -14.36 -16.17
N LEU A 42 -7.32 -13.22 -16.84
CA LEU A 42 -6.39 -12.08 -16.88
C LEU A 42 -6.77 -10.95 -15.91
N ARG A 43 -7.89 -11.07 -15.18
CA ARG A 43 -8.39 -10.02 -14.29
C ARG A 43 -7.63 -9.99 -12.98
N MET A 44 -6.39 -9.56 -13.06
CA MET A 44 -5.55 -9.27 -11.90
C MET A 44 -4.70 -8.02 -12.16
N VAL A 45 -4.50 -7.22 -11.15
CA VAL A 45 -3.71 -6.00 -11.27
C VAL A 45 -2.97 -5.68 -9.96
N ARG A 46 -1.73 -5.24 -10.12
CA ARG A 46 -0.97 -4.63 -9.04
C ARG A 46 -1.17 -3.13 -9.07
N LEU A 47 -1.75 -2.58 -8.01
CA LEU A 47 -1.96 -1.15 -7.84
C LEU A 47 -0.64 -0.47 -7.42
N GLY A 48 -0.38 0.71 -7.95
CA GLY A 48 0.83 1.47 -7.64
C GLY A 48 0.83 2.02 -6.20
N SER A 49 1.99 2.03 -5.57
CA SER A 49 2.14 2.48 -4.17
C SER A 49 1.99 4.00 -3.99
N ASP A 50 2.18 4.80 -5.04
CA ASP A 50 2.21 6.26 -4.94
C ASP A 50 0.82 6.93 -5.05
N VAL A 51 -0.26 6.19 -4.76
CA VAL A 51 -1.63 6.72 -4.84
C VAL A 51 -1.82 7.91 -3.89
N LEU A 52 -1.26 7.85 -2.69
CA LEU A 52 -1.20 8.93 -1.72
C LEU A 52 0.28 9.23 -1.41
N PRO A 53 0.93 10.09 -2.19
CA PRO A 53 2.37 10.31 -2.04
C PRO A 53 2.72 10.94 -0.70
N VAL A 54 3.92 10.68 -0.21
CA VAL A 54 4.46 11.19 1.07
C VAL A 54 3.62 10.83 2.30
N TYR A 55 2.84 9.73 2.23
CA TYR A 55 1.94 9.32 3.30
C TYR A 55 2.66 9.05 4.63
N THR A 56 3.82 8.42 4.57
CA THR A 56 4.66 8.07 5.72
C THR A 56 5.78 9.10 5.97
N GLU A 57 5.93 10.11 5.12
CA GLU A 57 7.00 11.10 5.23
C GLU A 57 6.73 12.05 6.41
N PRO A 58 7.69 12.24 7.34
CA PRO A 58 7.45 12.94 8.61
C PRO A 58 6.94 14.37 8.49
N THR A 59 7.37 15.11 7.46
CA THR A 59 6.99 16.52 7.25
C THR A 59 5.55 16.65 6.72
N TRP A 60 5.11 15.72 5.86
CA TRP A 60 3.86 15.82 5.11
C TRP A 60 2.79 14.83 5.56
N ARG A 61 3.11 13.84 6.40
CA ARG A 61 2.16 12.83 6.89
C ARG A 61 0.90 13.42 7.54
N TYR A 62 0.99 14.62 8.15
CA TYR A 62 -0.14 15.30 8.76
C TYR A 62 -1.27 15.56 7.76
N TYR A 63 -0.93 15.84 6.50
CA TYR A 63 -1.89 16.16 5.44
C TYR A 63 -2.94 15.05 5.28
N TRP A 64 -2.51 13.81 5.31
CA TRP A 64 -3.37 12.63 5.17
C TRP A 64 -4.27 12.38 6.39
N GLN A 65 -4.04 13.10 7.49
CA GLN A 65 -4.87 13.07 8.69
C GLN A 65 -5.91 14.21 8.74
N LEU A 66 -5.86 15.16 7.80
CA LEU A 66 -6.82 16.25 7.74
C LEU A 66 -8.24 15.69 7.49
N PRO A 67 -9.27 16.18 8.21
CA PRO A 67 -10.63 15.62 8.15
C PRO A 67 -11.21 15.58 6.74
N ASP A 68 -11.00 16.62 5.93
CA ASP A 68 -11.52 16.68 4.56
C ASP A 68 -10.83 15.68 3.64
N VAL A 69 -9.52 15.51 3.78
CA VAL A 69 -8.72 14.53 3.03
C VAL A 69 -9.16 13.11 3.37
N ARG A 70 -9.30 12.81 4.67
CA ARG A 70 -9.80 11.50 5.10
C ARG A 70 -11.19 11.20 4.60
N ARG A 71 -12.12 12.17 4.72
CA ARG A 71 -13.49 12.01 4.18
C ARG A 71 -13.49 11.73 2.68
N TYR A 72 -12.59 12.37 1.93
CA TYR A 72 -12.47 12.09 0.50
C TYR A 72 -12.00 10.65 0.24
N CYS A 73 -10.97 10.17 0.94
CA CYS A 73 -10.50 8.80 0.85
C CYS A 73 -11.61 7.80 1.23
N GLU A 74 -12.26 8.02 2.36
CA GLU A 74 -13.33 7.16 2.89
C GLU A 74 -14.58 7.11 1.99
N SER A 75 -14.79 8.13 1.15
CA SER A 75 -15.90 8.17 0.19
C SER A 75 -15.54 7.59 -1.18
N ASN A 76 -14.31 7.69 -1.63
CA ASN A 76 -13.93 7.36 -2.99
C ASN A 76 -13.21 6.02 -3.15
N PHE A 77 -12.35 5.61 -2.22
CA PHE A 77 -11.74 4.28 -2.27
C PHE A 77 -12.75 3.12 -2.21
N PRO A 78 -13.84 3.19 -1.40
CA PRO A 78 -14.86 2.14 -1.41
C PRO A 78 -15.48 1.89 -2.79
N ARG A 79 -15.63 2.94 -3.61
CA ARG A 79 -16.14 2.82 -4.99
C ARG A 79 -15.17 2.03 -5.87
N VAL A 80 -13.86 2.25 -5.70
CA VAL A 80 -12.81 1.52 -6.41
C VAL A 80 -12.84 0.03 -6.04
N GLY A 81 -12.90 -0.27 -4.75
CA GLY A 81 -13.00 -1.66 -4.27
C GLY A 81 -14.29 -2.36 -4.69
N ALA A 82 -15.42 -1.65 -4.66
CA ALA A 82 -16.70 -2.18 -5.14
C ALA A 82 -16.67 -2.53 -6.64
N LEU A 83 -16.05 -1.68 -7.46
CA LEU A 83 -15.86 -1.95 -8.87
C LEU A 83 -15.00 -3.21 -9.08
N ALA A 84 -13.87 -3.33 -8.38
CA ALA A 84 -13.00 -4.50 -8.49
C ALA A 84 -13.75 -5.80 -8.16
N ARG A 85 -14.53 -5.80 -7.08
CA ARG A 85 -15.36 -6.97 -6.71
C ARG A 85 -16.45 -7.27 -7.74
N SER A 86 -17.12 -6.25 -8.26
CA SER A 86 -18.19 -6.43 -9.26
C SER A 86 -17.68 -7.01 -10.58
N LEU A 87 -16.43 -6.72 -10.94
CA LEU A 87 -15.77 -7.17 -12.16
C LEU A 87 -14.89 -8.42 -11.96
N ASP A 88 -14.86 -8.95 -10.75
CA ASP A 88 -13.98 -10.08 -10.36
C ASP A 88 -12.50 -9.80 -10.68
N VAL A 89 -12.04 -8.57 -10.40
CA VAL A 89 -10.63 -8.18 -10.57
C VAL A 89 -9.88 -8.41 -9.26
N ARG A 90 -8.85 -9.24 -9.31
CA ARG A 90 -7.96 -9.50 -8.16
C ARG A 90 -6.95 -8.39 -7.99
N LEU A 91 -6.89 -7.84 -6.78
CA LEU A 91 -6.01 -6.71 -6.44
C LEU A 91 -4.79 -7.17 -5.66
N SER A 92 -3.67 -6.53 -5.93
CA SER A 92 -2.46 -6.61 -5.11
C SER A 92 -1.75 -5.26 -5.03
N MET A 93 -0.95 -5.09 -4.00
CA MET A 93 0.00 -3.98 -3.85
C MET A 93 1.39 -4.55 -3.56
N HIS A 94 2.41 -3.72 -3.76
CA HIS A 94 3.80 -4.13 -3.55
C HIS A 94 4.60 -2.94 -3.03
N PRO A 95 4.83 -2.83 -1.72
CA PRO A 95 5.74 -1.86 -1.14
C PRO A 95 7.11 -1.91 -1.80
N GLY A 96 7.78 -0.77 -1.89
CA GLY A 96 9.10 -0.68 -2.51
C GLY A 96 10.17 -1.50 -1.76
N GLN A 97 11.27 -1.77 -2.43
CA GLN A 97 12.41 -2.57 -1.94
C GLN A 97 13.05 -2.05 -0.63
N PHE A 98 12.74 -0.82 -0.23
CA PHE A 98 13.21 -0.23 1.03
C PHE A 98 12.33 -0.58 2.23
N THR A 99 11.23 -1.30 2.01
CA THR A 99 10.36 -1.85 3.05
C THR A 99 10.98 -3.17 3.52
N VAL A 100 11.84 -3.10 4.54
CA VAL A 100 12.65 -4.21 5.03
C VAL A 100 12.21 -4.60 6.44
N LEU A 101 11.16 -5.43 6.52
CA LEU A 101 10.58 -5.86 7.81
C LEU A 101 11.53 -6.70 8.67
N ALA A 102 12.44 -7.45 8.03
CA ALA A 102 13.43 -8.30 8.72
C ALA A 102 14.80 -7.62 8.90
N SER A 103 14.85 -6.28 8.94
CA SER A 103 16.08 -5.54 9.22
C SER A 103 16.59 -5.79 10.63
N ASP A 104 17.91 -5.76 10.81
CA ASP A 104 18.59 -5.73 12.11
C ASP A 104 18.57 -4.32 12.75
N ASN A 105 18.25 -3.29 11.97
CA ASN A 105 18.09 -1.92 12.45
C ASN A 105 16.63 -1.64 12.85
N PRO A 106 16.33 -1.37 14.14
CA PRO A 106 14.97 -1.11 14.61
C PRO A 106 14.29 0.05 13.91
N ASP A 107 15.00 1.13 13.58
CA ASP A 107 14.41 2.31 12.90
C ASP A 107 13.97 1.99 11.48
N ILE A 108 14.66 1.06 10.80
CA ILE A 108 14.25 0.58 9.48
C ILE A 108 13.00 -0.29 9.62
N VAL A 109 12.92 -1.13 10.65
CA VAL A 109 11.74 -1.96 10.92
C VAL A 109 10.52 -1.08 11.17
N GLU A 110 10.63 -0.05 12.04
CA GLU A 110 9.53 0.88 12.31
C GLU A 110 9.00 1.54 11.03
N ARG A 111 9.90 2.12 10.24
CA ARG A 111 9.51 2.75 8.96
C ARG A 111 8.91 1.76 7.96
N SER A 112 9.40 0.53 7.96
CA SER A 112 8.87 -0.53 7.11
C SER A 112 7.46 -0.96 7.54
N ILE A 113 7.19 -1.00 8.84
CA ILE A 113 5.84 -1.24 9.37
C ILE A 113 4.91 -0.08 8.96
N GLU A 114 5.32 1.17 9.16
CA GLU A 114 4.53 2.34 8.75
C GLU A 114 4.21 2.31 7.25
N GLU A 115 5.18 1.96 6.41
CA GLU A 115 5.00 1.85 4.97
C GLU A 115 4.06 0.71 4.60
N PHE A 116 4.17 -0.44 5.26
CA PHE A 116 3.26 -1.56 5.03
C PHE A 116 1.82 -1.23 5.48
N GLU A 117 1.67 -0.60 6.65
CA GLU A 117 0.36 -0.15 7.15
C GLU A 117 -0.28 0.92 6.24
N TYR A 118 0.51 1.77 5.59
CA TYR A 118 0.00 2.67 4.55
C TYR A 118 -0.70 1.90 3.42
N HIS A 119 -0.08 0.86 2.89
CA HIS A 119 -0.69 0.01 1.87
C HIS A 119 -1.94 -0.68 2.39
N THR A 120 -1.90 -1.09 3.66
CA THR A 120 -3.07 -1.67 4.35
C THR A 120 -4.21 -0.66 4.50
N ASP A 121 -3.92 0.60 4.81
CA ASP A 121 -4.94 1.65 4.89
C ASP A 121 -5.66 1.83 3.54
N VAL A 122 -4.92 1.85 2.43
CA VAL A 122 -5.50 1.93 1.09
C VAL A 122 -6.40 0.72 0.80
N LEU A 123 -5.93 -0.49 1.07
CA LEU A 123 -6.72 -1.72 0.90
C LEU A 123 -7.96 -1.72 1.80
N ARG A 124 -7.82 -1.31 3.06
CA ARG A 124 -8.92 -1.21 4.03
C ARG A 124 -10.00 -0.24 3.55
N TRP A 125 -9.65 0.94 3.07
CA TRP A 125 -10.63 1.88 2.49
C TRP A 125 -11.35 1.31 1.27
N MET A 126 -10.69 0.47 0.49
CA MET A 126 -11.33 -0.27 -0.62
C MET A 126 -12.21 -1.44 -0.16
N GLY A 127 -12.20 -1.76 1.15
CA GLY A 127 -13.00 -2.85 1.73
C GLY A 127 -12.32 -4.21 1.73
N TYR A 128 -10.98 -4.24 1.65
CA TYR A 128 -10.17 -5.45 1.73
C TYR A 128 -9.47 -5.59 3.09
N GLY A 129 -8.86 -6.75 3.33
CA GLY A 129 -8.12 -7.06 4.56
C GLY A 129 -8.99 -7.68 5.66
N GLN A 130 -10.28 -7.88 5.42
CA GLN A 130 -11.20 -8.50 6.38
C GLN A 130 -11.11 -10.03 6.36
N SER A 131 -10.69 -10.60 5.25
CA SER A 131 -10.50 -12.04 5.06
C SER A 131 -9.07 -12.33 4.65
N PHE A 132 -8.58 -13.52 5.01
CA PHE A 132 -7.23 -13.94 4.61
C PHE A 132 -7.10 -13.97 3.09
N GLN A 133 -6.16 -13.21 2.56
CA GLN A 133 -5.81 -13.15 1.15
C GLN A 133 -6.93 -12.68 0.19
N ASP A 134 -7.90 -11.89 0.66
CA ASP A 134 -8.90 -11.25 -0.22
C ASP A 134 -8.27 -10.20 -1.15
N ALA A 135 -7.17 -9.58 -0.73
CA ALA A 135 -6.19 -8.86 -1.53
C ALA A 135 -4.80 -9.21 -1.03
N LYS A 136 -3.77 -8.92 -1.81
CA LYS A 136 -2.38 -9.23 -1.46
C LYS A 136 -1.52 -7.99 -1.38
N CYS A 137 -0.73 -7.86 -0.32
CA CYS A 137 0.33 -6.89 -0.21
C CYS A 137 1.66 -7.64 -0.12
N ASN A 138 2.38 -7.69 -1.24
CA ASN A 138 3.57 -8.51 -1.39
C ASN A 138 4.81 -7.73 -0.96
N VAL A 139 5.59 -8.28 -0.03
CA VAL A 139 6.84 -7.65 0.44
C VAL A 139 8.05 -8.40 -0.06
N HIS A 140 9.12 -7.65 -0.32
CA HIS A 140 10.41 -8.23 -0.62
C HIS A 140 10.96 -9.01 0.58
N ILE A 141 11.48 -10.19 0.32
CA ILE A 141 12.28 -10.92 1.27
C ILE A 141 13.66 -10.27 1.34
N SER A 142 13.89 -9.47 2.38
CA SER A 142 15.18 -8.85 2.61
C SER A 142 15.36 -8.56 4.10
N GLY A 143 16.61 -8.46 4.51
CA GLY A 143 16.98 -8.20 5.90
C GLY A 143 17.77 -9.34 6.53
N ARG A 144 18.66 -8.96 7.47
CA ARG A 144 19.62 -9.90 8.07
C ARG A 144 18.99 -10.88 9.05
N LYS A 145 17.81 -10.54 9.61
CA LYS A 145 17.09 -11.41 10.53
C LYS A 145 16.41 -12.60 9.85
N GLY A 146 16.36 -12.59 8.52
CA GLY A 146 15.73 -13.68 7.78
C GLY A 146 14.25 -13.89 8.10
N PRO A 147 13.73 -15.11 7.93
CA PRO A 147 12.32 -15.45 8.20
C PRO A 147 11.89 -15.08 9.63
N GLN A 148 12.78 -15.25 10.61
CA GLN A 148 12.50 -14.92 12.01
C GLN A 148 12.15 -13.44 12.18
N GLY A 149 12.80 -12.53 11.43
CA GLY A 149 12.48 -11.10 11.47
C GLY A 149 11.05 -10.81 11.00
N ILE A 150 10.54 -11.52 10.01
CA ILE A 150 9.13 -11.42 9.58
C ILE A 150 8.20 -11.93 10.68
N ILE A 151 8.48 -13.11 11.24
CA ILE A 151 7.69 -13.71 12.33
C ILE A 151 7.59 -12.74 13.52
N ASP A 152 8.70 -12.10 13.89
CA ASP A 152 8.75 -11.16 15.02
C ASP A 152 7.92 -9.89 14.76
N VAL A 153 7.75 -9.48 13.50
CA VAL A 153 6.99 -8.30 13.12
C VAL A 153 5.50 -8.58 12.98
N LEU A 154 5.08 -9.79 12.58
CA LEU A 154 3.67 -10.11 12.36
C LEU A 154 2.73 -9.70 13.51
N PRO A 155 3.05 -9.93 14.81
CA PRO A 155 2.17 -9.51 15.90
C PRO A 155 2.01 -7.99 16.03
N ARG A 156 2.90 -7.22 15.45
CA ARG A 156 2.90 -5.75 15.48
C ARG A 156 2.06 -5.14 14.35
N LEU A 157 1.76 -5.90 13.32
CA LEU A 157 0.91 -5.49 12.21
C LEU A 157 -0.55 -5.52 12.60
N SER A 158 -1.36 -4.65 11.98
CA SER A 158 -2.82 -4.69 12.11
C SER A 158 -3.38 -6.03 11.62
N PRO A 159 -4.58 -6.42 12.07
CA PRO A 159 -5.22 -7.65 11.58
C PRO A 159 -5.36 -7.68 10.06
N GLU A 160 -5.73 -6.55 9.44
CA GLU A 160 -5.88 -6.42 8.00
C GLU A 160 -4.54 -6.56 7.27
N ALA A 161 -3.46 -6.01 7.84
CA ALA A 161 -2.11 -6.17 7.30
C ALA A 161 -1.70 -7.66 7.31
N ARG A 162 -1.95 -8.36 8.41
CA ARG A 162 -1.67 -9.81 8.51
C ARG A 162 -2.51 -10.64 7.53
N ASN A 163 -3.73 -10.20 7.24
CA ASN A 163 -4.59 -10.89 6.28
C ASN A 163 -4.16 -10.69 4.82
N THR A 164 -3.35 -9.69 4.52
CA THR A 164 -2.95 -9.34 3.15
C THR A 164 -1.50 -9.62 2.83
N ILE A 165 -0.63 -9.76 3.84
CA ILE A 165 0.80 -9.94 3.62
C ILE A 165 1.12 -11.22 2.85
N THR A 166 1.93 -11.08 1.81
CA THR A 166 2.60 -12.19 1.12
C THR A 166 4.08 -11.87 1.01
N ILE A 167 4.89 -12.89 0.88
CA ILE A 167 6.34 -12.78 0.85
C ILE A 167 6.84 -13.19 -0.53
N GLU A 168 7.67 -12.35 -1.13
CA GLU A 168 8.32 -12.62 -2.40
C GLU A 168 9.62 -13.40 -2.15
N ASN A 169 9.83 -14.50 -2.88
CA ASN A 169 11.10 -15.21 -2.83
C ASN A 169 12.21 -14.40 -3.48
N ASP A 170 13.38 -14.38 -2.86
CA ASP A 170 14.59 -13.79 -3.41
C ASP A 170 15.54 -14.93 -3.84
N GLU A 171 16.01 -14.87 -5.06
CA GLU A 171 16.92 -15.86 -5.64
C GLU A 171 18.29 -15.93 -4.91
N ASN A 172 18.64 -14.90 -4.16
CA ASN A 172 20.00 -14.77 -3.61
C ASN A 172 20.12 -15.10 -2.11
N LYS A 173 19.05 -14.93 -1.32
CA LYS A 173 19.15 -14.99 0.15
C LYS A 173 18.15 -15.89 0.82
N TRP A 174 16.95 -15.96 0.28
CA TRP A 174 15.87 -16.74 0.87
C TRP A 174 15.23 -17.60 -0.21
N GLY A 175 15.34 -18.91 -0.10
CA GLY A 175 14.68 -19.86 -0.98
C GLY A 175 13.30 -20.24 -0.46
N LEU A 176 12.62 -21.13 -1.19
CA LEU A 176 11.30 -21.64 -0.83
C LEU A 176 11.27 -22.33 0.55
N GLU A 177 12.41 -22.84 0.99
CA GLU A 177 12.57 -23.48 2.31
C GLU A 177 12.52 -22.49 3.48
N HIS A 178 12.59 -21.18 3.19
CA HIS A 178 12.57 -20.11 4.19
C HIS A 178 11.21 -19.40 4.30
N SER A 179 10.30 -19.62 3.35
CA SER A 179 8.98 -18.95 3.30
C SER A 179 7.83 -19.81 3.89
#